data_7ad720ada8c41fe0b4dc67932a087c71
#
_entry.id   7ad720ada8c41fe0b4dc67932a087c71
#
_cell.length_a   1.000
_cell.length_b   1.000
_cell.length_c   1.000
_cell.angle_alpha   90.00
_cell.angle_beta   90.00
_cell.angle_gamma   90.00
#
_symmetry.space_group_name_H-M   'P 1'
#
loop_
_entity.id
_entity.type
_entity.pdbx_description
1 polymer ?
#
loop_
_entity_poly.entity_id
_entity_poly.type
_entity_poly.pdbx_seq_one_letter_code
_entity_poly.pdbx_strand_id
1 'polypeptide(L)'
;MKIIEPSVELINAPDYKTLLTTIEAAGRTCYKSEDKITDGSAEKFVRGIIKRGHEAVIEHGSLTVRFICDRGVSHEIVRHRLAAFCQESTRYCNYGKEGFGGEITVIRPSTFSKTDSTYHIWKRSCENAEVVYFDLLNEGCTPQEARSVLPNSLKTEVVMTADLREWRHFCRMRCPVAAHPDMRVVANMLLTLLKQTYPVFFEDIEV
;
A
#
# COMPACT_ATOMS: atom_id res chain seq x y z
N MET A 1 -16.52 -17.94 5.00
CA MET A 1 -15.26 -17.26 4.61
C MET A 1 -15.45 -16.51 3.30
N LYS A 2 -15.10 -15.24 3.27
CA LYS A 2 -15.16 -14.37 2.08
C LYS A 2 -13.78 -14.32 1.41
N ILE A 3 -13.75 -14.38 0.07
CA ILE A 3 -12.51 -14.24 -0.72
C ILE A 3 -12.63 -12.96 -1.54
N ILE A 4 -11.64 -12.08 -1.44
CA ILE A 4 -11.59 -10.81 -2.19
C ILE A 4 -10.26 -10.66 -2.91
N GLU A 5 -10.20 -9.74 -3.85
CA GLU A 5 -8.96 -9.28 -4.51
C GLU A 5 -8.36 -8.11 -3.72
N PRO A 6 -7.05 -7.88 -3.80
CA PRO A 6 -6.42 -6.72 -3.17
C PRO A 6 -6.84 -5.42 -3.86
N SER A 7 -6.70 -4.31 -3.15
CA SER A 7 -6.97 -2.98 -3.71
C SER A 7 -6.11 -1.90 -3.07
N VAL A 8 -6.00 -0.76 -3.76
CA VAL A 8 -5.23 0.41 -3.33
C VAL A 8 -6.05 1.67 -3.54
N GLU A 9 -6.01 2.57 -2.56
CA GLU A 9 -6.77 3.83 -2.56
C GLU A 9 -5.89 4.97 -2.04
N LEU A 10 -5.95 6.14 -2.69
CA LEU A 10 -5.41 7.38 -2.14
C LEU A 10 -6.43 7.97 -1.16
N ILE A 11 -6.08 8.02 0.14
CA ILE A 11 -6.94 8.61 1.18
C ILE A 11 -6.73 10.12 1.26
N ASN A 12 -5.48 10.57 1.21
CA ASN A 12 -5.13 11.98 1.15
C ASN A 12 -4.34 12.19 -0.15
N ALA A 13 -4.97 12.91 -1.06
CA ALA A 13 -4.47 13.21 -2.39
C ALA A 13 -4.42 14.75 -2.55
N PRO A 14 -3.30 15.41 -2.20
CA PRO A 14 -3.15 16.83 -2.43
C PRO A 14 -3.37 17.18 -3.90
N ASP A 15 -3.93 18.35 -4.18
CA ASP A 15 -4.06 18.84 -5.55
C ASP A 15 -2.68 18.87 -6.26
N TYR A 16 -2.63 18.34 -7.48
CA TYR A 16 -1.40 18.17 -8.24
C TYR A 16 -0.66 19.50 -8.46
N LYS A 17 -1.40 20.56 -8.80
CA LYS A 17 -0.81 21.89 -9.01
C LYS A 17 -0.24 22.46 -7.71
N THR A 18 -0.97 22.32 -6.62
CA THR A 18 -0.52 22.76 -5.28
C THR A 18 0.75 22.03 -4.88
N LEU A 19 0.82 20.71 -5.09
CA LEU A 19 2.00 19.91 -4.79
C LEU A 19 3.22 20.36 -5.61
N LEU A 20 3.05 20.56 -6.91
CA LEU A 20 4.09 21.05 -7.81
C LEU A 20 4.64 22.43 -7.38
N THR A 21 3.75 23.38 -7.11
CA THR A 21 4.16 24.74 -6.72
C THR A 21 4.83 24.78 -5.36
N THR A 22 4.38 23.96 -4.41
CA THR A 22 5.04 23.81 -3.09
C THR A 22 6.46 23.30 -3.25
N ILE A 23 6.67 22.28 -4.07
CA ILE A 23 7.99 21.68 -4.30
C ILE A 23 8.89 22.62 -5.10
N GLU A 24 8.35 23.35 -6.10
CA GLU A 24 9.14 24.35 -6.80
C GLU A 24 9.61 25.46 -5.84
N ALA A 25 8.71 26.01 -5.02
CA ALA A 25 9.06 27.05 -4.05
C ALA A 25 10.17 26.59 -3.10
N ALA A 26 10.04 25.39 -2.53
CA ALA A 26 11.06 24.81 -1.66
C ALA A 26 12.41 24.65 -2.38
N GLY A 27 12.39 24.12 -3.60
CA GLY A 27 13.61 23.89 -4.39
C GLY A 27 14.29 25.18 -4.88
N ARG A 28 13.51 26.22 -5.20
CA ARG A 28 14.06 27.54 -5.61
C ARG A 28 14.80 28.23 -4.48
N THR A 29 14.37 28.03 -3.25
CA THR A 29 15.06 28.58 -2.06
C THR A 29 16.52 28.15 -1.98
N CYS A 30 16.85 26.90 -2.37
CA CYS A 30 18.22 26.39 -2.35
C CYS A 30 19.20 27.20 -3.24
N TYR A 31 18.71 27.79 -4.32
CA TYR A 31 19.52 28.49 -5.31
C TYR A 31 19.19 29.99 -5.37
N LYS A 32 18.35 30.50 -4.46
CA LYS A 32 17.86 31.89 -4.47
C LYS A 32 17.37 32.31 -5.86
N SER A 33 16.49 31.50 -6.43
CA SER A 33 15.99 31.64 -7.81
C SER A 33 14.47 31.75 -7.86
N GLU A 34 13.87 32.33 -6.83
CA GLU A 34 12.43 32.55 -6.69
C GLU A 34 11.89 33.48 -7.80
N ASP A 35 12.74 34.35 -8.31
CA ASP A 35 12.47 35.23 -9.47
C ASP A 35 12.13 34.47 -10.76
N LYS A 36 12.47 33.18 -10.83
CA LYS A 36 12.19 32.30 -11.98
C LYS A 36 10.87 31.54 -11.85
N ILE A 37 10.13 31.74 -10.77
CA ILE A 37 8.80 31.15 -10.62
C ILE A 37 7.84 31.92 -11.54
N THR A 38 7.23 31.18 -12.47
CA THR A 38 6.24 31.70 -13.41
C THR A 38 5.07 30.74 -13.55
N ASP A 39 3.99 31.14 -14.17
CA ASP A 39 2.88 30.22 -14.44
C ASP A 39 3.37 29.04 -15.31
N GLY A 40 3.15 27.83 -14.82
CA GLY A 40 3.58 26.57 -15.48
C GLY A 40 5.06 26.21 -15.32
N SER A 41 5.90 26.98 -14.57
CA SER A 41 7.31 26.64 -14.36
C SER A 41 7.54 25.41 -13.49
N ALA A 42 6.61 25.09 -12.58
CA ALA A 42 6.76 24.08 -11.55
C ALA A 42 6.98 22.67 -12.13
N GLU A 43 6.21 22.29 -13.12
CA GLU A 43 6.32 20.93 -13.71
C GLU A 43 7.69 20.71 -14.39
N LYS A 44 8.15 21.71 -15.17
CA LYS A 44 9.49 21.68 -15.80
C LYS A 44 10.60 21.65 -14.74
N PHE A 45 10.43 22.40 -13.67
CA PHE A 45 11.38 22.43 -12.55
C PHE A 45 11.46 21.07 -11.87
N VAL A 46 10.31 20.49 -11.47
CA VAL A 46 10.24 19.18 -10.79
C VAL A 46 10.83 18.09 -11.67
N ARG A 47 10.45 18.01 -12.95
CA ARG A 47 11.04 17.04 -13.90
C ARG A 47 12.56 17.19 -13.97
N GLY A 48 13.06 18.42 -13.94
CA GLY A 48 14.49 18.71 -13.95
C GLY A 48 15.22 18.26 -12.68
N ILE A 49 14.65 18.42 -11.49
CA ILE A 49 15.27 17.99 -10.23
C ILE A 49 15.27 16.45 -10.11
N ILE A 50 14.20 15.80 -10.51
CA ILE A 50 14.11 14.32 -10.53
C ILE A 50 15.16 13.74 -11.48
N LYS A 51 15.27 14.29 -12.70
CA LYS A 51 16.27 13.84 -13.70
C LYS A 51 17.71 13.96 -13.19
N ARG A 52 17.99 14.93 -12.33
CA ARG A 52 19.34 15.13 -11.73
C ARG A 52 19.54 14.34 -10.43
N GLY A 53 18.54 13.59 -9.95
CA GLY A 53 18.60 12.85 -8.70
C GLY A 53 18.51 13.74 -7.45
N HIS A 54 18.07 14.99 -7.55
CA HIS A 54 17.92 15.91 -6.41
C HIS A 54 16.60 15.65 -5.67
N GLU A 55 16.35 14.38 -5.30
CA GLU A 55 15.06 13.92 -4.78
C GLU A 55 14.74 14.43 -3.37
N ALA A 56 15.71 15.00 -2.61
CA ALA A 56 15.42 15.60 -1.30
C ALA A 56 14.38 16.73 -1.39
N VAL A 57 14.30 17.44 -2.51
CA VAL A 57 13.32 18.53 -2.70
C VAL A 57 11.88 18.01 -2.75
N ILE A 58 11.66 16.80 -3.24
CA ILE A 58 10.31 16.23 -3.32
C ILE A 58 9.83 15.61 -1.98
N GLU A 59 10.68 15.56 -0.95
CA GLU A 59 10.29 15.16 0.41
C GLU A 59 9.30 16.16 1.05
N HIS A 60 9.17 17.39 0.51
CA HIS A 60 8.17 18.38 0.95
C HIS A 60 6.72 18.05 0.51
N GLY A 61 6.52 17.00 -0.28
CA GLY A 61 5.21 16.48 -0.63
C GLY A 61 4.97 15.11 -0.02
N SER A 62 3.78 14.87 0.54
CA SER A 62 3.41 13.59 1.12
C SER A 62 2.04 13.10 0.64
N LEU A 63 1.87 11.79 0.59
CA LEU A 63 0.64 11.10 0.22
C LEU A 63 0.29 10.07 1.28
N THR A 64 -1.02 9.83 1.46
CA THR A 64 -1.53 8.76 2.32
C THR A 64 -2.30 7.76 1.46
N VAL A 65 -1.90 6.50 1.55
CA VAL A 65 -2.45 5.39 0.77
C VAL A 65 -3.02 4.34 1.71
N ARG A 66 -4.21 3.82 1.39
CA ARG A 66 -4.76 2.61 2.00
C ARG A 66 -4.51 1.43 1.08
N PHE A 67 -3.96 0.37 1.64
CA PHE A 67 -3.81 -0.93 1.02
C PHE A 67 -4.79 -1.91 1.65
N ILE A 68 -5.58 -2.61 0.83
CA ILE A 68 -6.29 -3.81 1.23
C ILE A 68 -5.51 -4.98 0.65
N CYS A 69 -4.89 -5.78 1.50
CA CYS A 69 -3.98 -6.85 1.11
C CYS A 69 -4.02 -8.00 2.14
N ASP A 70 -3.27 -9.05 1.89
CA ASP A 70 -3.03 -10.09 2.89
C ASP A 70 -1.96 -9.68 3.91
N ARG A 71 -1.86 -10.47 4.99
CA ARG A 71 -0.90 -10.19 6.06
C ARG A 71 0.55 -10.39 5.61
N GLY A 72 0.83 -11.32 4.70
CA GLY A 72 2.16 -11.52 4.13
C GLY A 72 2.65 -10.27 3.42
N VAL A 73 1.83 -9.70 2.52
CA VAL A 73 2.10 -8.43 1.83
C VAL A 73 2.27 -7.28 2.83
N SER A 74 1.42 -7.22 3.86
CA SER A 74 1.53 -6.15 4.86
C SER A 74 2.85 -6.15 5.61
N HIS A 75 3.44 -7.34 5.85
CA HIS A 75 4.78 -7.46 6.46
C HIS A 75 5.90 -6.88 5.59
N GLU A 76 5.71 -6.85 4.27
CA GLU A 76 6.65 -6.19 3.35
C GLU A 76 6.42 -4.68 3.27
N ILE A 77 5.16 -4.22 3.32
CA ILE A 77 4.83 -2.79 3.31
C ILE A 77 5.46 -2.08 4.52
N VAL A 78 5.31 -2.61 5.73
CA VAL A 78 5.82 -1.98 6.96
C VAL A 78 7.36 -2.01 7.08
N ARG A 79 8.08 -2.60 6.13
CA ARG A 79 9.55 -2.52 6.08
C ARG A 79 10.06 -1.19 5.53
N HIS A 80 9.19 -0.38 4.94
CA HIS A 80 9.47 0.99 4.49
C HIS A 80 9.43 1.95 5.67
N ARG A 81 10.59 2.16 6.33
CA ARG A 81 10.68 2.82 7.64
C ARG A 81 10.55 4.34 7.61
N LEU A 82 10.71 4.99 6.47
CA LEU A 82 10.49 6.44 6.29
C LEU A 82 9.01 6.75 6.03
N ALA A 83 8.14 6.13 6.83
CA ALA A 83 6.71 6.23 6.69
C ALA A 83 6.00 6.06 8.03
N ALA A 84 4.76 6.53 8.12
CA ALA A 84 3.84 6.25 9.22
C ALA A 84 2.84 5.17 8.81
N PHE A 85 2.47 4.30 9.75
CA PHE A 85 1.56 3.17 9.50
C PHE A 85 0.45 3.09 10.53
N CYS A 86 -0.77 2.81 10.03
CA CYS A 86 -1.87 2.27 10.82
C CYS A 86 -2.35 0.99 10.16
N GLN A 87 -2.46 -0.09 10.91
CA GLN A 87 -2.88 -1.39 10.38
C GLN A 87 -4.05 -1.97 11.18
N GLU A 88 -4.99 -2.61 10.49
CA GLU A 88 -6.07 -3.39 11.10
C GLU A 88 -5.50 -4.41 12.09
N SER A 89 -5.99 -4.35 13.32
CA SER A 89 -5.46 -5.15 14.42
C SER A 89 -6.31 -6.38 14.70
N THR A 90 -5.76 -7.55 14.46
CA THR A 90 -6.38 -8.84 14.83
C THR A 90 -6.46 -9.08 16.36
N ARG A 91 -5.93 -8.16 17.17
CA ARG A 91 -6.13 -8.19 18.63
C ARG A 91 -7.48 -7.65 19.03
N TYR A 92 -7.96 -6.63 18.30
CA TYR A 92 -9.20 -5.90 18.61
C TYR A 92 -10.35 -6.28 17.68
N CYS A 93 -10.06 -6.60 16.41
CA CYS A 93 -11.06 -7.04 15.45
C CYS A 93 -11.48 -8.48 15.77
N ASN A 94 -12.73 -8.64 16.25
CA ASN A 94 -13.34 -9.94 16.50
C ASN A 94 -14.26 -10.30 15.34
N TYR A 95 -13.81 -11.19 14.46
CA TYR A 95 -14.56 -11.60 13.26
C TYR A 95 -15.85 -12.37 13.59
N GLY A 96 -16.03 -12.85 14.81
CA GLY A 96 -17.27 -13.46 15.30
C GLY A 96 -18.38 -12.48 15.66
N LYS A 97 -18.10 -11.16 15.74
CA LYS A 97 -19.10 -10.15 16.02
C LYS A 97 -19.85 -9.73 14.75
N GLU A 98 -21.12 -9.39 14.92
CA GLU A 98 -22.01 -8.96 13.83
C GLU A 98 -21.45 -7.80 13.00
N GLY A 99 -20.75 -6.84 13.60
CA GLY A 99 -20.07 -5.74 12.91
C GLY A 99 -18.89 -6.14 12.02
N PHE A 100 -18.41 -7.41 12.12
CA PHE A 100 -17.35 -7.98 11.28
C PHE A 100 -17.85 -9.08 10.35
N GLY A 101 -19.19 -9.28 10.24
CA GLY A 101 -19.83 -10.17 9.30
C GLY A 101 -19.88 -11.64 9.67
N GLY A 102 -19.36 -12.05 10.83
CA GLY A 102 -19.38 -13.44 11.29
C GLY A 102 -18.56 -14.42 10.45
N GLU A 103 -17.62 -13.91 9.68
CA GLU A 103 -16.72 -14.70 8.82
C GLU A 103 -15.34 -14.02 8.68
N ILE A 104 -14.29 -14.79 8.40
CA ILE A 104 -13.01 -14.19 8.02
C ILE A 104 -13.02 -13.81 6.53
N THR A 105 -12.26 -12.78 6.19
CA THR A 105 -12.00 -12.40 4.80
C THR A 105 -10.55 -12.71 4.47
N VAL A 106 -10.31 -13.32 3.31
CA VAL A 106 -8.95 -13.65 2.82
C VAL A 106 -8.71 -13.07 1.44
N ILE A 107 -7.45 -12.77 1.14
CA ILE A 107 -6.98 -12.36 -0.18
C ILE A 107 -6.51 -13.59 -0.94
N ARG A 108 -7.00 -13.75 -2.16
CA ARG A 108 -6.55 -14.85 -3.04
C ARG A 108 -5.12 -14.57 -3.52
N PRO A 109 -4.16 -15.52 -3.34
CA PRO A 109 -2.83 -15.37 -3.95
C PRO A 109 -2.93 -15.20 -5.46
N SER A 110 -2.21 -14.23 -6.01
CA SER A 110 -2.29 -13.83 -7.43
C SER A 110 -1.89 -14.96 -8.39
N THR A 111 -1.05 -15.88 -7.93
CA THR A 111 -0.58 -17.04 -8.69
C THR A 111 -1.54 -18.21 -8.69
N PHE A 112 -2.62 -18.19 -7.90
CA PHE A 112 -3.57 -19.30 -7.77
C PHE A 112 -4.81 -19.04 -8.66
N SER A 113 -4.90 -19.76 -9.78
CA SER A 113 -6.11 -19.73 -10.61
C SER A 113 -7.23 -20.53 -9.96
N LYS A 114 -8.48 -20.03 -10.04
CA LYS A 114 -9.67 -20.71 -9.48
C LYS A 114 -9.92 -22.11 -10.06
N THR A 115 -9.31 -22.44 -11.19
CA THR A 115 -9.39 -23.75 -11.85
C THR A 115 -8.33 -24.74 -11.36
N ASP A 116 -7.32 -24.27 -10.61
CA ASP A 116 -6.18 -25.09 -10.24
C ASP A 116 -6.39 -25.84 -8.92
N SER A 117 -5.79 -27.01 -8.81
CA SER A 117 -5.81 -27.79 -7.56
C SER A 117 -5.18 -27.02 -6.38
N THR A 118 -4.15 -26.20 -6.64
CA THR A 118 -3.51 -25.32 -5.66
C THR A 118 -4.47 -24.35 -5.02
N TYR A 119 -5.37 -23.74 -5.81
CA TYR A 119 -6.43 -22.88 -5.30
C TYR A 119 -7.38 -23.63 -4.36
N HIS A 120 -7.80 -24.83 -4.73
CA HIS A 120 -8.72 -25.62 -3.90
C HIS A 120 -8.07 -26.11 -2.59
N ILE A 121 -6.78 -26.44 -2.62
CA ILE A 121 -6.01 -26.79 -1.41
C ILE A 121 -5.90 -25.57 -0.49
N TRP A 122 -5.49 -24.41 -1.03
CA TRP A 122 -5.39 -23.16 -0.30
C TRP A 122 -6.73 -22.74 0.33
N LYS A 123 -7.81 -22.76 -0.47
CA LYS A 123 -9.16 -22.38 -0.02
C LYS A 123 -9.60 -23.26 1.17
N ARG A 124 -9.46 -24.58 1.04
CA ARG A 124 -9.78 -25.52 2.13
C ARG A 124 -8.97 -25.27 3.38
N SER A 125 -7.69 -24.92 3.26
CA SER A 125 -6.84 -24.57 4.41
C SER A 125 -7.35 -23.32 5.12
N CYS A 126 -7.76 -22.29 4.37
CA CYS A 126 -8.33 -21.08 4.94
C CYS A 126 -9.71 -21.33 5.61
N GLU A 127 -10.56 -22.17 5.00
CA GLU A 127 -11.85 -22.58 5.57
C GLU A 127 -11.64 -23.34 6.90
N ASN A 128 -10.66 -24.24 6.97
CA ASN A 128 -10.33 -24.93 8.22
C ASN A 128 -9.81 -23.98 9.30
N ALA A 129 -8.97 -22.98 8.92
CA ALA A 129 -8.49 -21.99 9.85
C ALA A 129 -9.62 -21.12 10.40
N GLU A 130 -10.63 -20.79 9.58
CA GLU A 130 -11.84 -20.09 10.03
C GLU A 130 -12.60 -20.89 11.07
N VAL A 131 -12.86 -22.19 10.82
CA VAL A 131 -13.54 -23.07 11.78
C VAL A 131 -12.80 -23.08 13.11
N VAL A 132 -11.50 -23.35 13.10
CA VAL A 132 -10.68 -23.39 14.33
C VAL A 132 -10.66 -22.04 15.05
N TYR A 133 -10.64 -20.91 14.33
CA TYR A 133 -10.71 -19.58 14.92
C TYR A 133 -12.02 -19.38 15.70
N PHE A 134 -13.16 -19.78 15.13
CA PHE A 134 -14.45 -19.67 15.80
C PHE A 134 -14.62 -20.65 16.96
N ASP A 135 -14.09 -21.88 16.81
CA ASP A 135 -14.09 -22.86 17.90
C ASP A 135 -13.33 -22.30 19.13
N LEU A 136 -12.16 -21.69 18.93
CA LEU A 136 -11.40 -21.05 19.99
C LEU A 136 -12.17 -19.90 20.66
N LEU A 137 -12.88 -19.08 19.87
CA LEU A 137 -13.73 -18.01 20.43
C LEU A 137 -14.90 -18.59 21.25
N ASN A 138 -15.51 -19.68 20.78
CA ASN A 138 -16.62 -20.36 21.48
C ASN A 138 -16.16 -21.00 22.80
N GLU A 139 -14.91 -21.49 22.86
CA GLU A 139 -14.26 -21.97 24.08
C GLU A 139 -13.83 -20.85 25.04
N GLY A 140 -14.13 -19.58 24.70
CA GLY A 140 -13.86 -18.42 25.54
C GLY A 140 -12.49 -17.74 25.32
N CYS A 141 -11.72 -18.15 24.30
CA CYS A 141 -10.50 -17.45 23.96
C CYS A 141 -10.79 -16.00 23.50
N THR A 142 -9.90 -15.12 23.83
CA THR A 142 -9.95 -13.74 23.32
C THR A 142 -9.53 -13.71 21.83
N PRO A 143 -9.94 -12.68 21.05
CA PRO A 143 -9.47 -12.54 19.65
C PRO A 143 -7.95 -12.55 19.50
N GLN A 144 -7.23 -11.99 20.48
CA GLN A 144 -5.76 -11.97 20.46
C GLN A 144 -5.11 -13.35 20.64
N GLU A 145 -5.83 -14.31 21.23
CA GLU A 145 -5.41 -15.70 21.35
C GLU A 145 -5.86 -16.51 20.12
N ALA A 146 -7.14 -16.39 19.76
CA ALA A 146 -7.71 -17.12 18.62
C ALA A 146 -7.03 -16.79 17.29
N ARG A 147 -6.53 -15.55 17.09
CA ARG A 147 -5.83 -15.14 15.86
C ARG A 147 -4.58 -15.98 15.52
N SER A 148 -4.06 -16.76 16.49
CA SER A 148 -2.86 -17.59 16.29
C SER A 148 -3.03 -18.62 15.16
N VAL A 149 -4.26 -18.99 14.82
CA VAL A 149 -4.57 -19.97 13.75
C VAL A 149 -4.91 -19.32 12.40
N LEU A 150 -5.02 -17.98 12.34
CA LEU A 150 -5.38 -17.27 11.12
C LEU A 150 -4.24 -17.33 10.07
N PRO A 151 -4.58 -17.55 8.79
CA PRO A 151 -3.57 -17.71 7.74
C PRO A 151 -2.93 -16.38 7.35
N ASN A 152 -1.73 -16.42 6.74
CA ASN A 152 -1.12 -15.24 6.12
C ASN A 152 -2.01 -14.62 5.03
N SER A 153 -2.86 -15.39 4.39
CA SER A 153 -3.84 -14.89 3.41
C SER A 153 -4.98 -14.09 4.03
N LEU A 154 -5.05 -13.97 5.38
CA LEU A 154 -6.05 -13.12 6.04
C LEU A 154 -5.96 -11.69 5.50
N LYS A 155 -7.10 -11.14 5.10
CA LYS A 155 -7.23 -9.72 4.70
C LYS A 155 -6.80 -8.82 5.84
N THR A 156 -6.07 -7.80 5.51
CA THR A 156 -5.76 -6.68 6.40
C THR A 156 -5.86 -5.36 5.65
N GLU A 157 -5.98 -4.27 6.38
CA GLU A 157 -5.90 -2.92 5.86
C GLU A 157 -4.69 -2.22 6.45
N VAL A 158 -3.89 -1.58 5.59
CA VAL A 158 -2.73 -0.79 6.00
C VAL A 158 -2.87 0.60 5.41
N VAL A 159 -2.90 1.60 6.29
CA VAL A 159 -2.78 3.01 5.90
C VAL A 159 -1.31 3.39 6.06
N MET A 160 -0.69 3.84 4.99
CA MET A 160 0.70 4.29 4.95
C MET A 160 0.76 5.73 4.48
N THR A 161 1.45 6.58 5.26
CA THR A 161 1.80 7.96 4.86
C THR A 161 3.29 8.06 4.68
N ALA A 162 3.71 8.55 3.52
CA ALA A 162 5.12 8.78 3.21
C ALA A 162 5.28 10.01 2.32
N ASP A 163 6.48 10.56 2.23
CA ASP A 163 6.82 11.57 1.26
C ASP A 163 6.96 10.99 -0.16
N LEU A 164 7.04 11.87 -1.16
CA LEU A 164 7.12 11.45 -2.58
C LEU A 164 8.40 10.67 -2.90
N ARG A 165 9.52 10.97 -2.22
CA ARG A 165 10.78 10.23 -2.42
C ARG A 165 10.65 8.79 -1.92
N GLU A 166 10.05 8.58 -0.74
CA GLU A 166 9.81 7.23 -0.22
C GLU A 166 8.78 6.47 -1.07
N TRP A 167 7.74 7.12 -1.61
CA TRP A 167 6.82 6.50 -2.56
C TRP A 167 7.51 6.07 -3.86
N ARG A 168 8.45 6.87 -4.38
CA ARG A 168 9.28 6.47 -5.53
C ARG A 168 10.17 5.28 -5.19
N HIS A 169 10.80 5.29 -4.00
CA HIS A 169 11.58 4.17 -3.49
C HIS A 169 10.74 2.91 -3.35
N PHE A 170 9.55 3.01 -2.76
CA PHE A 170 8.58 1.90 -2.66
C PHE A 170 8.29 1.29 -4.04
N CYS A 171 7.92 2.10 -5.02
CA CYS A 171 7.62 1.61 -6.36
C CYS A 171 8.83 0.93 -7.01
N ARG A 172 10.02 1.52 -6.93
CA ARG A 172 11.26 0.94 -7.49
C ARG A 172 11.63 -0.40 -6.85
N MET A 173 11.30 -0.59 -5.56
CA MET A 173 11.60 -1.84 -4.86
C MET A 173 10.53 -2.92 -5.00
N ARG A 174 9.25 -2.53 -5.11
CA ARG A 174 8.13 -3.47 -4.98
C ARG A 174 7.43 -3.80 -6.29
N CYS A 175 7.62 -2.99 -7.34
CA CYS A 175 7.04 -3.28 -8.65
C CYS A 175 7.83 -4.30 -9.49
N PRO A 176 9.18 -4.38 -9.43
CA PRO A 176 9.96 -5.29 -10.27
C PRO A 176 9.66 -6.77 -10.02
N VAL A 177 9.99 -7.61 -11.01
CA VAL A 177 9.77 -9.08 -10.98
C VAL A 177 10.44 -9.77 -9.78
N ALA A 178 11.50 -9.18 -9.23
CA ALA A 178 12.20 -9.70 -8.05
C ALA A 178 11.37 -9.62 -6.74
N ALA A 179 10.33 -8.79 -6.69
CA ALA A 179 9.45 -8.69 -5.55
C ALA A 179 8.48 -9.88 -5.48
N HIS A 180 7.96 -10.18 -4.27
CA HIS A 180 6.95 -11.21 -4.09
C HIS A 180 5.74 -10.97 -5.01
N PRO A 181 5.20 -12.01 -5.68
CA PRO A 181 4.13 -11.83 -6.68
C PRO A 181 2.93 -11.01 -6.19
N ASP A 182 2.42 -11.28 -4.99
CA ASP A 182 1.25 -10.57 -4.44
C ASP A 182 1.59 -9.14 -4.03
N MET A 183 2.80 -8.90 -3.50
CA MET A 183 3.29 -7.55 -3.25
C MET A 183 3.41 -6.74 -4.54
N ARG A 184 3.90 -7.36 -5.62
CA ARG A 184 4.03 -6.74 -6.93
C ARG A 184 2.68 -6.32 -7.52
N VAL A 185 1.64 -7.13 -7.34
CA VAL A 185 0.27 -6.76 -7.77
C VAL A 185 -0.15 -5.45 -7.12
N VAL A 186 -0.04 -5.36 -5.81
CA VAL A 186 -0.44 -4.19 -5.02
C VAL A 186 0.42 -2.97 -5.38
N ALA A 187 1.74 -3.16 -5.53
CA ALA A 187 2.66 -2.08 -5.89
C ALA A 187 2.42 -1.54 -7.31
N ASN A 188 2.10 -2.39 -8.28
CA ASN A 188 1.78 -1.96 -9.65
C ASN A 188 0.42 -1.26 -9.73
N MET A 189 -0.57 -1.68 -8.93
CA MET A 189 -1.82 -0.92 -8.78
C MET A 189 -1.53 0.50 -8.29
N LEU A 190 -0.71 0.64 -7.26
CA LEU A 190 -0.31 1.95 -6.72
C LEU A 190 0.44 2.77 -7.77
N LEU A 191 1.47 2.22 -8.42
CA LEU A 191 2.25 2.94 -9.41
C LEU A 191 1.38 3.45 -10.57
N THR A 192 0.43 2.63 -11.03
CA THR A 192 -0.54 3.03 -12.07
C THR A 192 -1.37 4.24 -11.61
N LEU A 193 -1.90 4.18 -10.38
CA LEU A 193 -2.67 5.26 -9.80
C LEU A 193 -1.83 6.54 -9.64
N LEU A 194 -0.59 6.41 -9.16
CA LEU A 194 0.34 7.54 -8.97
C LEU A 194 0.76 8.19 -10.30
N LYS A 195 1.00 7.39 -11.35
CA LYS A 195 1.29 7.93 -12.70
C LYS A 195 0.11 8.69 -13.29
N GLN A 196 -1.12 8.27 -13.00
CA GLN A 196 -2.33 8.97 -13.47
C GLN A 196 -2.57 10.26 -12.69
N THR A 197 -2.35 10.26 -11.38
CA THR A 197 -2.68 11.40 -10.50
C THR A 197 -1.54 12.42 -10.41
N TYR A 198 -0.29 11.94 -10.42
CA TYR A 198 0.92 12.74 -10.19
C TYR A 198 2.02 12.44 -11.22
N PRO A 199 1.75 12.57 -12.52
CA PRO A 199 2.61 12.02 -13.59
C PRO A 199 4.07 12.42 -13.48
N VAL A 200 4.39 13.70 -13.30
CA VAL A 200 5.78 14.19 -13.30
C VAL A 200 6.65 13.57 -12.20
N PHE A 201 6.03 13.09 -11.12
CA PHE A 201 6.75 12.48 -10.01
C PHE A 201 7.03 10.98 -10.21
N PHE A 202 6.30 10.31 -11.11
CA PHE A 202 6.36 8.85 -11.25
C PHE A 202 6.50 8.35 -12.70
N GLU A 203 6.45 9.24 -13.71
CA GLU A 203 6.49 8.87 -15.13
C GLU A 203 7.78 8.12 -15.53
N ASP A 204 8.91 8.42 -14.88
CA ASP A 204 10.23 7.86 -15.14
C ASP A 204 10.46 6.47 -14.49
N ILE A 205 9.52 5.98 -13.69
CA ILE A 205 9.65 4.66 -13.04
C ILE A 205 9.18 3.58 -14.02
N GLU A 206 10.14 2.84 -14.56
CA GLU A 206 9.91 1.67 -15.40
C GLU A 206 9.97 0.39 -14.57
N VAL A 207 9.11 -0.61 -14.88
CA VAL A 207 8.98 -1.90 -14.18
C VAL A 207 8.73 -3.04 -15.15
#